data_2271fc0b60681c22d6c631c030e6c7ee
#
_entry.id   2271fc0b60681c22d6c631c030e6c7ee
#
_cell.length_a   1.000
_cell.length_b   1.000
_cell.length_c   1.000
_cell.angle_alpha   90.00
_cell.angle_beta   90.00
_cell.angle_gamma   90.00
#
_symmetry.space_group_name_H-M   'P 1'
#
loop_
_entity.id
_entity.type
_entity.pdbx_description
1 polymer ?
#
loop_
_entity_poly.entity_id
_entity_poly.type
_entity_poly.pdbx_seq_one_letter_code
_entity_poly.pdbx_strand_id
1 'polypeptide(L)'
;MSFTENNHNGLIYMSSDKIGARHAFTTRYGGVSTGIFSSLNLGSNRGDDPEAVRENYRRVCELMGVGIDDMAVTQQVHKADVRIVTSADKHVCMSHVPYEADGIVTSERGLPIMCMVADCVPVLLYDGEHSVAGAIHCGWRSSVGDILRNALDAMASLGAKAQSVHAAIGPSIGRCCFETDDDVPQAIERYLSGDTDGLFDRRPGGKTLSLIHI
;
A
#
# COMPACT_ATOMS: atom_id res chain seq x y z
N MET A 1 8.40 -15.28 8.42
CA MET A 1 8.42 -13.88 7.91
C MET A 1 8.72 -12.97 9.09
N SER A 2 9.82 -12.23 9.04
CA SER A 2 10.16 -11.23 10.06
C SER A 2 10.17 -9.83 9.44
N PHE A 3 9.72 -8.88 10.23
CA PHE A 3 9.87 -7.46 9.94
C PHE A 3 10.97 -6.87 10.82
N THR A 4 11.76 -5.99 10.23
CA THR A 4 12.79 -5.22 10.93
C THR A 4 12.41 -3.75 10.90
N GLU A 5 12.42 -3.11 12.07
CA GLU A 5 12.34 -1.66 12.16
C GLU A 5 13.71 -1.06 11.82
N ASN A 6 13.70 -0.04 10.99
CA ASN A 6 14.89 0.63 10.50
C ASN A 6 14.76 2.14 10.72
N ASN A 7 15.91 2.82 10.77
CA ASN A 7 15.99 4.27 10.85
C ASN A 7 16.95 4.80 9.78
N HIS A 8 16.46 5.69 8.92
CA HIS A 8 17.25 6.40 7.94
C HIS A 8 17.08 7.90 8.14
N ASN A 9 18.07 8.58 8.69
CA ASN A 9 18.05 10.01 8.95
C ASN A 9 16.79 10.50 9.72
N GLY A 10 16.34 9.68 10.69
CA GLY A 10 15.14 9.95 11.50
C GLY A 10 13.85 9.42 10.91
N LEU A 11 13.82 9.00 9.64
CA LEU A 11 12.67 8.32 9.04
C LEU A 11 12.64 6.86 9.53
N ILE A 12 11.55 6.51 10.23
CA ILE A 12 11.34 5.16 10.76
C ILE A 12 10.48 4.37 9.78
N TYR A 13 10.94 3.18 9.41
CA TYR A 13 10.22 2.31 8.49
C TYR A 13 10.43 0.83 8.81
N MET A 14 9.54 -0.01 8.32
CA MET A 14 9.65 -1.46 8.43
C MET A 14 10.08 -2.05 7.08
N SER A 15 10.91 -3.08 7.14
CA SER A 15 11.23 -3.91 5.99
C SER A 15 11.03 -5.39 6.29
N SER A 16 10.79 -6.20 5.26
CA SER A 16 10.56 -7.65 5.38
C SER A 16 11.74 -8.44 4.83
N ASP A 17 12.14 -9.50 5.52
CA ASP A 17 13.17 -10.45 5.07
C ASP A 17 12.79 -11.23 3.79
N LYS A 18 11.52 -11.17 3.37
CA LYS A 18 11.01 -11.90 2.20
C LYS A 18 11.08 -11.10 0.90
N ILE A 19 11.25 -9.79 0.97
CA ILE A 19 11.34 -8.93 -0.20
C ILE A 19 12.81 -8.59 -0.45
N GLY A 20 13.40 -9.18 -1.47
CA GLY A 20 14.82 -9.01 -1.80
C GLY A 20 15.16 -7.68 -2.50
N ALA A 21 14.15 -6.94 -2.99
CA ALA A 21 14.34 -5.59 -3.51
C ALA A 21 14.38 -4.55 -2.39
N ARG A 22 14.95 -3.37 -2.66
CA ARG A 22 14.84 -2.23 -1.73
C ARG A 22 13.39 -1.84 -1.56
N HIS A 23 12.91 -1.81 -0.33
CA HIS A 23 11.51 -1.50 -0.01
C HIS A 23 11.37 -0.90 1.38
N ALA A 24 10.24 -0.25 1.63
CA ALA A 24 9.91 0.32 2.93
C ALA A 24 8.40 0.37 3.14
N PHE A 25 7.96 -0.01 4.33
CA PHE A 25 6.68 0.39 4.88
C PHE A 25 6.97 1.55 5.84
N THR A 26 6.71 2.77 5.39
CA THR A 26 6.99 3.96 6.20
C THR A 26 6.02 4.07 7.38
N THR A 27 6.50 4.67 8.46
CA THR A 27 5.67 5.04 9.61
C THR A 27 5.32 6.53 9.54
N ARG A 28 4.61 7.03 10.53
CA ARG A 28 4.34 8.48 10.65
C ARG A 28 5.54 9.30 11.11
N TYR A 29 6.68 8.69 11.45
CA TYR A 29 7.84 9.36 12.03
C TYR A 29 8.90 9.70 10.99
N GLY A 30 9.59 10.84 11.21
CA GLY A 30 10.73 11.28 10.41
C GLY A 30 10.41 12.29 9.33
N GLY A 31 9.19 12.82 9.30
CA GLY A 31 8.79 13.94 8.45
C GLY A 31 8.94 15.31 9.12
N VAL A 32 8.45 16.34 8.44
CA VAL A 32 8.49 17.74 8.87
C VAL A 32 7.10 18.36 9.08
N SER A 33 6.04 17.67 8.72
CA SER A 33 4.67 18.14 8.96
C SER A 33 4.38 18.28 10.45
N THR A 34 3.50 19.20 10.82
CA THR A 34 3.19 19.55 12.20
C THR A 34 1.71 19.38 12.53
N GLY A 35 1.35 19.56 13.80
CA GLY A 35 -0.04 19.45 14.27
C GLY A 35 -0.64 18.07 14.00
N ILE A 36 -1.84 18.02 13.44
CA ILE A 36 -2.56 16.78 13.13
C ILE A 36 -1.86 15.93 12.05
N PHE A 37 -0.98 16.53 11.24
CA PHE A 37 -0.24 15.86 10.17
C PHE A 37 1.15 15.36 10.62
N SER A 38 1.50 15.53 11.89
CA SER A 38 2.82 15.18 12.42
C SER A 38 3.09 13.66 12.31
N SER A 39 4.17 13.27 11.66
CA SER A 39 5.20 14.10 11.03
C SER A 39 5.44 13.77 9.54
N LEU A 40 5.34 12.50 9.10
CA LEU A 40 5.60 12.05 7.73
C LEU A 40 4.28 11.96 6.94
N ASN A 41 3.59 13.08 6.78
CA ASN A 41 2.41 13.11 5.92
C ASN A 41 2.81 13.17 4.44
N LEU A 42 2.27 12.26 3.63
CA LEU A 42 2.45 12.19 2.17
C LEU A 42 1.17 12.54 1.40
N GLY A 43 0.09 12.86 2.11
CA GLY A 43 -1.20 13.22 1.51
C GLY A 43 -1.24 14.67 1.03
N SER A 44 -1.06 14.91 -0.27
CA SER A 44 -0.97 16.25 -0.87
C SER A 44 -2.25 17.09 -0.82
N ASN A 45 -3.42 16.47 -0.68
CA ASN A 45 -4.73 17.15 -0.74
C ASN A 45 -5.51 17.06 0.58
N ARG A 46 -4.82 17.15 1.72
CA ARG A 46 -5.42 16.96 3.06
C ARG A 46 -5.41 18.23 3.92
N GLY A 47 -4.89 19.35 3.39
CA GLY A 47 -4.83 20.63 4.09
C GLY A 47 -3.54 20.87 4.88
N ASP A 48 -2.51 20.05 4.66
CA ASP A 48 -1.16 20.28 5.16
C ASP A 48 -0.42 21.30 4.29
N ASP A 49 0.68 21.84 4.80
CA ASP A 49 1.60 22.69 4.05
C ASP A 49 2.21 21.90 2.87
N PRO A 50 2.00 22.33 1.61
CA PRO A 50 2.54 21.66 0.44
C PRO A 50 4.07 21.50 0.45
N GLU A 51 4.80 22.46 1.02
CA GLU A 51 6.27 22.36 1.11
C GLU A 51 6.69 21.32 2.14
N ALA A 52 5.96 21.17 3.24
CA ALA A 52 6.20 20.11 4.21
C ALA A 52 5.93 18.73 3.59
N VAL A 53 4.83 18.59 2.85
CA VAL A 53 4.51 17.34 2.13
C VAL A 53 5.59 17.02 1.09
N ARG A 54 6.04 18.01 0.32
CA ARG A 54 7.11 17.84 -0.66
C ARG A 54 8.44 17.41 -0.02
N GLU A 55 8.80 18.00 1.12
CA GLU A 55 9.98 17.58 1.89
C GLU A 55 9.85 16.15 2.42
N ASN A 56 8.65 15.75 2.86
CA ASN A 56 8.39 14.37 3.27
C ASN A 56 8.59 13.38 2.11
N TYR A 57 8.09 13.70 0.91
CA TYR A 57 8.36 12.91 -0.30
C TYR A 57 9.85 12.82 -0.60
N ARG A 58 10.58 13.95 -0.51
CA ARG A 58 12.03 13.98 -0.74
C ARG A 58 12.76 12.99 0.19
N ARG A 59 12.39 12.93 1.46
CA ARG A 59 13.00 12.01 2.44
C ARG A 59 12.72 10.55 2.12
N VAL A 60 11.51 10.22 1.69
CA VAL A 60 11.16 8.85 1.27
C VAL A 60 11.92 8.49 -0.02
N CYS A 61 12.03 9.39 -0.97
CA CYS A 61 12.79 9.17 -2.20
C CYS A 61 14.29 9.00 -1.92
N GLU A 62 14.86 9.77 -0.99
CA GLU A 62 16.24 9.63 -0.53
C GLU A 62 16.49 8.25 0.10
N LEU A 63 15.57 7.78 0.96
CA LEU A 63 15.62 6.41 1.49
C LEU A 63 15.65 5.37 0.35
N MET A 64 14.85 5.58 -0.70
CA MET A 64 14.79 4.67 -1.84
C MET A 64 15.96 4.86 -2.83
N GLY A 65 16.75 5.93 -2.69
CA GLY A 65 17.88 6.27 -3.56
C GLY A 65 17.46 6.73 -4.95
N VAL A 66 16.33 7.45 -5.04
CA VAL A 66 15.72 7.93 -6.30
C VAL A 66 15.36 9.41 -6.21
N GLY A 67 15.09 10.04 -7.34
CA GLY A 67 14.58 11.41 -7.39
C GLY A 67 13.09 11.47 -7.02
N ILE A 68 12.64 12.65 -6.62
CA ILE A 68 11.26 12.89 -6.19
C ILE A 68 10.23 12.69 -7.33
N ASP A 69 10.66 12.87 -8.56
CA ASP A 69 9.82 12.74 -9.76
C ASP A 69 10.08 11.41 -10.51
N ASP A 70 10.78 10.46 -9.88
CA ASP A 70 11.13 9.18 -10.49
C ASP A 70 10.15 8.05 -10.18
N MET A 71 9.23 8.23 -9.23
CA MET A 71 8.30 7.19 -8.82
C MET A 71 7.11 7.05 -9.77
N ALA A 72 6.66 5.83 -10.00
CA ALA A 72 5.36 5.56 -10.58
C ALA A 72 4.32 5.38 -9.46
N VAL A 73 3.23 6.10 -9.58
CA VAL A 73 2.09 6.12 -8.63
C VAL A 73 0.77 6.07 -9.39
N THR A 74 -0.32 5.75 -8.70
CA THR A 74 -1.68 5.77 -9.25
C THR A 74 -2.61 6.59 -8.37
N GLN A 75 -3.71 7.06 -8.94
CA GLN A 75 -4.82 7.60 -8.18
C GLN A 75 -5.62 6.43 -7.58
N GLN A 76 -5.46 6.20 -6.28
CA GLN A 76 -6.14 5.13 -5.56
C GLN A 76 -7.61 5.51 -5.30
N VAL A 77 -8.52 4.62 -5.66
CA VAL A 77 -9.97 4.85 -5.64
C VAL A 77 -10.75 3.75 -4.94
N HIS A 78 -10.04 2.85 -4.23
CA HIS A 78 -10.60 1.70 -3.50
C HIS A 78 -11.35 0.72 -4.41
N LYS A 79 -10.83 0.49 -5.62
CA LYS A 79 -11.26 -0.54 -6.58
C LYS A 79 -10.24 -1.67 -6.65
N ALA A 80 -10.52 -2.69 -7.47
CA ALA A 80 -9.62 -3.83 -7.65
C ALA A 80 -8.74 -3.74 -8.91
N ASP A 81 -8.64 -2.54 -9.49
CA ASP A 81 -7.85 -2.31 -10.70
C ASP A 81 -6.35 -2.33 -10.38
N VAL A 82 -5.59 -3.01 -11.21
CA VAL A 82 -4.12 -3.09 -11.11
C VAL A 82 -3.51 -2.62 -12.43
N ARG A 83 -2.54 -1.72 -12.34
CA ARG A 83 -1.86 -1.16 -13.50
C ARG A 83 -0.44 -1.72 -13.62
N ILE A 84 -0.09 -2.19 -14.82
CA ILE A 84 1.31 -2.45 -15.19
C ILE A 84 1.92 -1.10 -15.58
N VAL A 85 3.04 -0.75 -14.95
CA VAL A 85 3.73 0.53 -15.15
C VAL A 85 5.16 0.33 -15.64
N THR A 86 5.63 1.32 -16.38
CA THR A 86 6.99 1.43 -16.94
C THR A 86 7.58 2.79 -16.58
N SER A 87 8.82 3.06 -16.99
CA SER A 87 9.46 4.38 -16.81
C SER A 87 8.71 5.53 -17.51
N ALA A 88 7.86 5.23 -18.48
CA ALA A 88 6.96 6.22 -19.09
C ALA A 88 5.84 6.70 -18.13
N ASP A 89 5.57 5.94 -17.08
CA ASP A 89 4.57 6.26 -16.04
C ASP A 89 5.17 7.00 -14.83
N LYS A 90 6.45 7.39 -14.89
CA LYS A 90 7.06 8.26 -13.86
C LYS A 90 6.25 9.54 -13.71
N HIS A 91 6.07 9.94 -12.46
CA HIS A 91 5.11 10.98 -12.12
C HIS A 91 5.78 12.15 -11.39
N VAL A 92 5.49 13.37 -11.83
CA VAL A 92 5.92 14.58 -11.13
C VAL A 92 5.23 14.62 -9.76
N CYS A 93 6.04 14.71 -8.72
CA CYS A 93 5.58 14.66 -7.34
C CYS A 93 4.45 15.69 -7.08
N MET A 94 3.38 15.22 -6.45
CA MET A 94 2.19 15.99 -6.10
C MET A 94 1.38 16.55 -7.28
N SER A 95 1.69 16.20 -8.52
CA SER A 95 0.85 16.58 -9.67
C SER A 95 -0.36 15.62 -9.81
N HIS A 96 -1.26 15.94 -10.75
CA HIS A 96 -2.43 15.09 -11.01
C HIS A 96 -2.02 13.79 -11.70
N VAL A 97 -2.45 12.65 -11.15
CA VAL A 97 -2.24 11.32 -11.74
C VAL A 97 -3.40 11.01 -12.69
N PRO A 98 -3.15 10.74 -13.98
CA PRO A 98 -4.22 10.63 -14.98
C PRO A 98 -4.94 9.28 -15.02
N TYR A 99 -4.56 8.31 -14.20
CA TYR A 99 -5.14 6.97 -14.21
C TYR A 99 -5.42 6.44 -12.82
N GLU A 100 -6.58 5.79 -12.69
CA GLU A 100 -7.03 5.14 -11.46
C GLU A 100 -6.51 3.71 -11.40
N ALA A 101 -5.95 3.32 -10.27
CA ALA A 101 -5.70 1.93 -9.88
C ALA A 101 -5.31 1.87 -8.39
N ASP A 102 -5.60 0.77 -7.73
CA ASP A 102 -5.23 0.54 -6.32
C ASP A 102 -4.05 -0.45 -6.21
N GLY A 103 -3.61 -1.03 -7.32
CA GLY A 103 -2.41 -1.84 -7.42
C GLY A 103 -1.51 -1.39 -8.57
N ILE A 104 -0.21 -1.48 -8.35
CA ILE A 104 0.83 -1.21 -9.35
C ILE A 104 1.76 -2.40 -9.44
N VAL A 105 2.08 -2.82 -10.65
CA VAL A 105 3.02 -3.92 -10.93
C VAL A 105 4.01 -3.48 -12.01
N THR A 106 5.27 -3.88 -11.88
CA THR A 106 6.31 -3.61 -12.87
C THR A 106 7.33 -4.74 -12.95
N SER A 107 7.90 -4.96 -14.14
CA SER A 107 9.12 -5.74 -14.36
C SER A 107 10.33 -4.86 -14.66
N GLU A 108 10.17 -3.53 -14.66
CA GLU A 108 11.24 -2.60 -14.98
C GLU A 108 12.16 -2.38 -13.78
N ARG A 109 13.42 -2.76 -13.94
CA ARG A 109 14.42 -2.61 -12.86
C ARG A 109 14.74 -1.12 -12.65
N GLY A 110 14.81 -0.73 -11.38
CA GLY A 110 15.13 0.64 -11.00
C GLY A 110 13.95 1.62 -11.10
N LEU A 111 12.75 1.14 -11.48
CA LEU A 111 11.54 1.93 -11.38
C LEU A 111 10.93 1.76 -9.98
N PRO A 112 10.94 2.79 -9.14
CA PRO A 112 10.26 2.74 -7.85
C PRO A 112 8.75 2.87 -8.06
N ILE A 113 8.00 2.02 -7.38
CA ILE A 113 6.54 2.02 -7.34
C ILE A 113 6.06 2.24 -5.91
N MET A 114 4.97 2.96 -5.73
CA MET A 114 4.45 3.30 -4.41
C MET A 114 2.93 3.23 -4.36
N CYS A 115 2.38 2.65 -3.29
CA CYS A 115 1.01 2.90 -2.87
C CYS A 115 0.99 3.69 -1.55
N MET A 116 -0.03 4.51 -1.37
CA MET A 116 -0.24 5.30 -0.14
C MET A 116 -1.33 4.68 0.70
N VAL A 117 -1.06 4.55 1.98
CA VAL A 117 -2.03 4.01 2.95
C VAL A 117 -2.04 4.88 4.21
N ALA A 118 -3.18 4.89 4.89
CA ALA A 118 -3.30 5.36 6.27
C ALA A 118 -3.72 4.18 7.14
N ASP A 119 -4.93 3.67 6.90
CA ASP A 119 -5.53 2.58 7.64
C ASP A 119 -5.59 1.27 6.82
N CYS A 120 -5.69 1.38 5.49
CA CYS A 120 -5.75 0.25 4.58
C CYS A 120 -4.46 -0.56 4.58
N VAL A 121 -4.55 -1.83 4.18
CA VAL A 121 -3.43 -2.78 4.20
C VAL A 121 -2.52 -2.57 2.99
N PRO A 122 -1.24 -2.19 3.15
CA PRO A 122 -0.27 -2.23 2.08
C PRO A 122 0.26 -3.66 1.90
N VAL A 123 0.28 -4.13 0.67
CA VAL A 123 0.90 -5.42 0.33
C VAL A 123 1.98 -5.19 -0.71
N LEU A 124 3.20 -5.63 -0.41
CA LEU A 124 4.28 -5.72 -1.38
C LEU A 124 4.40 -7.15 -1.89
N LEU A 125 4.44 -7.29 -3.21
CA LEU A 125 4.64 -8.56 -3.91
C LEU A 125 5.97 -8.50 -4.65
N TYR A 126 6.75 -9.59 -4.61
CA TYR A 126 8.04 -9.62 -5.27
C TYR A 126 8.41 -11.00 -5.76
N ASP A 127 8.70 -11.10 -7.05
CA ASP A 127 9.35 -12.26 -7.68
C ASP A 127 10.78 -11.87 -8.05
N GLY A 128 11.74 -12.27 -7.22
CA GLY A 128 13.16 -11.96 -7.43
C GLY A 128 13.78 -12.70 -8.59
N GLU A 129 13.28 -13.90 -8.93
CA GLU A 129 13.78 -14.73 -10.03
C GLU A 129 13.44 -14.09 -11.40
N HIS A 130 12.25 -13.51 -11.51
CA HIS A 130 11.75 -12.91 -12.74
C HIS A 130 11.80 -11.37 -12.72
N SER A 131 12.26 -10.77 -11.62
CA SER A 131 12.38 -9.32 -11.44
C SER A 131 11.04 -8.58 -11.60
N VAL A 132 9.97 -9.13 -11.02
CA VAL A 132 8.64 -8.50 -11.03
C VAL A 132 8.29 -8.05 -9.62
N ALA A 133 7.84 -6.80 -9.48
CA ALA A 133 7.45 -6.20 -8.20
C ALA A 133 6.03 -5.64 -8.28
N GLY A 134 5.33 -5.67 -7.14
CA GLY A 134 3.99 -5.08 -6.98
C GLY A 134 3.88 -4.31 -5.67
N ALA A 135 3.15 -3.18 -5.69
CA ALA A 135 2.73 -2.42 -4.52
C ALA A 135 1.20 -2.25 -4.58
N ILE A 136 0.51 -2.84 -3.61
CA ILE A 136 -0.94 -3.02 -3.66
C ILE A 136 -1.59 -2.35 -2.44
N HIS A 137 -2.56 -1.48 -2.70
CA HIS A 137 -3.41 -0.86 -1.70
C HIS A 137 -4.67 -1.72 -1.47
N CYS A 138 -4.66 -2.50 -0.41
CA CYS A 138 -5.77 -3.38 -0.06
C CYS A 138 -6.70 -2.69 0.95
N GLY A 139 -7.60 -1.83 0.48
CA GLY A 139 -8.78 -1.41 1.23
C GLY A 139 -9.81 -2.55 1.26
N TRP A 140 -10.80 -2.50 2.15
CA TRP A 140 -11.79 -3.58 2.24
C TRP A 140 -12.55 -3.82 0.91
N ARG A 141 -12.89 -2.75 0.17
CA ARG A 141 -13.56 -2.87 -1.14
C ARG A 141 -12.69 -3.54 -2.18
N SER A 142 -11.43 -3.13 -2.28
CA SER A 142 -10.47 -3.72 -3.21
C SER A 142 -10.13 -5.17 -2.82
N SER A 143 -10.09 -5.49 -1.51
CA SER A 143 -9.84 -6.87 -1.04
C SER A 143 -10.94 -7.84 -1.45
N VAL A 144 -12.22 -7.49 -1.18
CA VAL A 144 -13.36 -8.32 -1.63
C VAL A 144 -13.61 -8.22 -3.14
N GLY A 145 -12.94 -7.33 -3.84
CA GLY A 145 -12.90 -7.20 -5.30
C GLY A 145 -11.77 -8.00 -5.97
N ASP A 146 -11.08 -8.87 -5.23
CA ASP A 146 -9.99 -9.72 -5.72
C ASP A 146 -8.73 -8.97 -6.18
N ILE A 147 -8.41 -7.81 -5.61
CA ILE A 147 -7.24 -7.01 -6.04
C ILE A 147 -5.93 -7.80 -5.99
N LEU A 148 -5.73 -8.68 -5.00
CA LEU A 148 -4.52 -9.50 -4.92
C LEU A 148 -4.45 -10.55 -6.04
N ARG A 149 -5.57 -11.14 -6.42
CA ARG A 149 -5.64 -12.03 -7.59
C ARG A 149 -5.29 -11.26 -8.87
N ASN A 150 -5.91 -10.09 -9.06
CA ASN A 150 -5.64 -9.24 -10.22
C ASN A 150 -4.16 -8.81 -10.27
N ALA A 151 -3.54 -8.54 -9.11
CA ALA A 151 -2.12 -8.23 -9.03
C ALA A 151 -1.24 -9.43 -9.41
N LEU A 152 -1.56 -10.63 -8.92
CA LEU A 152 -0.83 -11.85 -9.29
C LEU A 152 -0.99 -12.19 -10.77
N ASP A 153 -2.18 -12.00 -11.35
CA ASP A 153 -2.41 -12.18 -12.78
C ASP A 153 -1.61 -11.16 -13.62
N ALA A 154 -1.56 -9.90 -13.19
CA ALA A 154 -0.72 -8.87 -13.81
C ALA A 154 0.78 -9.23 -13.70
N MET A 155 1.25 -9.70 -12.54
CA MET A 155 2.63 -10.17 -12.37
C MET A 155 2.93 -11.36 -13.26
N ALA A 156 2.01 -12.32 -13.37
CA ALA A 156 2.16 -13.49 -14.24
C ALA A 156 2.27 -13.10 -15.72
N SER A 157 1.52 -12.08 -16.17
CA SER A 157 1.63 -11.54 -17.53
C SER A 157 3.00 -10.93 -17.84
N LEU A 158 3.73 -10.52 -16.79
CA LEU A 158 5.12 -10.03 -16.86
C LEU A 158 6.17 -11.15 -16.67
N GLY A 159 5.72 -12.40 -16.55
CA GLY A 159 6.59 -13.57 -16.45
C GLY A 159 6.85 -14.08 -15.02
N ALA A 160 6.28 -13.46 -13.99
CA ALA A 160 6.35 -13.98 -12.63
C ALA A 160 5.66 -15.34 -12.48
N LYS A 161 6.15 -16.14 -11.54
CA LYS A 161 5.58 -17.46 -11.24
C LYS A 161 5.08 -17.50 -9.81
N ALA A 162 3.89 -18.05 -9.61
CA ALA A 162 3.26 -18.13 -8.28
C ALA A 162 4.16 -18.72 -7.21
N GLN A 163 5.02 -19.70 -7.58
CA GLN A 163 5.92 -20.38 -6.64
C GLN A 163 7.09 -19.51 -6.16
N SER A 164 7.48 -18.49 -6.92
CA SER A 164 8.59 -17.57 -6.61
C SER A 164 8.12 -16.20 -6.10
N VAL A 165 6.80 -15.92 -6.12
CA VAL A 165 6.27 -14.68 -5.56
C VAL A 165 6.28 -14.72 -4.03
N HIS A 166 6.94 -13.75 -3.44
CA HIS A 166 6.89 -13.46 -2.01
C HIS A 166 5.97 -12.28 -1.75
N ALA A 167 5.21 -12.35 -0.66
CA ALA A 167 4.34 -11.27 -0.20
C ALA A 167 4.80 -10.75 1.17
N ALA A 168 4.74 -9.44 1.36
CA ALA A 168 4.88 -8.79 2.65
C ALA A 168 3.64 -7.91 2.90
N ILE A 169 2.91 -8.22 3.97
CA ILE A 169 1.73 -7.47 4.40
C ILE A 169 2.17 -6.50 5.48
N GLY A 170 2.07 -5.20 5.20
CA GLY A 170 2.55 -4.15 6.09
C GLY A 170 1.54 -3.74 7.16
N PRO A 171 1.91 -2.77 8.01
CA PRO A 171 1.05 -2.27 9.08
C PRO A 171 -0.25 -1.67 8.55
N SER A 172 -1.35 -1.94 9.24
CA SER A 172 -2.69 -1.43 8.93
C SER A 172 -3.51 -1.27 10.20
N ILE A 173 -4.71 -0.70 10.07
CA ILE A 173 -5.65 -0.63 11.18
C ILE A 173 -6.03 -2.04 11.65
N GLY A 174 -5.99 -2.26 12.94
CA GLY A 174 -6.40 -3.53 13.54
C GLY A 174 -7.89 -3.60 13.84
N ARG A 175 -8.41 -4.82 14.04
CA ARG A 175 -9.80 -5.07 14.42
C ARG A 175 -10.26 -4.25 15.65
N CYS A 176 -9.35 -3.99 16.59
CA CYS A 176 -9.64 -3.18 17.77
C CYS A 176 -10.10 -1.75 17.48
N CYS A 177 -9.81 -1.23 16.29
CA CYS A 177 -9.97 0.17 15.93
C CYS A 177 -10.79 0.38 14.64
N PHE A 178 -10.92 -0.64 13.78
CA PHE A 178 -11.65 -0.54 12.52
C PHE A 178 -13.16 -0.72 12.75
N GLU A 179 -13.81 0.36 13.19
CA GLU A 179 -15.26 0.40 13.40
C GLU A 179 -15.98 0.67 12.07
N THR A 180 -16.93 -0.20 11.74
CA THR A 180 -17.65 -0.18 10.47
C THR A 180 -19.16 -0.29 10.68
N ASP A 181 -19.91 0.09 9.67
CA ASP A 181 -21.32 -0.25 9.54
C ASP A 181 -21.47 -1.68 8.96
N ASP A 182 -22.71 -2.14 8.77
CA ASP A 182 -22.98 -3.52 8.31
C ASP A 182 -22.56 -3.80 6.87
N ASP A 183 -22.26 -2.79 6.07
CA ASP A 183 -21.82 -2.94 4.67
C ASP A 183 -20.50 -3.72 4.55
N VAL A 184 -19.56 -3.50 5.45
CA VAL A 184 -18.26 -4.18 5.46
C VAL A 184 -18.41 -5.65 5.84
N PRO A 185 -18.98 -6.03 7.00
CA PRO A 185 -19.21 -7.43 7.34
C PRO A 185 -19.97 -8.18 6.26
N GLN A 186 -21.06 -7.62 5.74
CA GLN A 186 -21.85 -8.26 4.69
C GLN A 186 -21.08 -8.50 3.39
N ALA A 187 -20.18 -7.60 3.02
CA ALA A 187 -19.35 -7.76 1.84
C ALA A 187 -18.33 -8.89 2.04
N ILE A 188 -17.71 -8.95 3.21
CA ILE A 188 -16.72 -9.98 3.57
C ILE A 188 -17.41 -11.35 3.69
N GLU A 189 -18.57 -11.44 4.35
CA GLU A 189 -19.36 -12.68 4.46
C GLU A 189 -19.72 -13.25 3.08
N ARG A 190 -20.11 -12.38 2.14
CA ARG A 190 -20.38 -12.80 0.76
C ARG A 190 -19.13 -13.29 0.04
N TYR A 191 -18.01 -12.63 0.22
CA TYR A 191 -16.75 -12.96 -0.43
C TYR A 191 -16.19 -14.30 0.06
N LEU A 192 -16.21 -14.53 1.38
CA LEU A 192 -15.70 -15.75 2.03
C LEU A 192 -16.71 -16.90 2.07
N SER A 193 -17.91 -16.74 1.50
CA SER A 193 -18.96 -17.78 1.47
C SER A 193 -19.35 -18.29 2.86
N GLY A 194 -19.29 -17.43 3.89
CA GLY A 194 -19.76 -17.71 5.24
C GLY A 194 -18.71 -18.15 6.26
N ASP A 195 -17.47 -18.38 5.88
CA ASP A 195 -16.38 -18.65 6.84
C ASP A 195 -15.78 -17.33 7.35
N THR A 196 -16.41 -16.77 8.39
CA THR A 196 -16.05 -15.45 8.93
C THR A 196 -15.77 -15.47 10.43
N ASP A 197 -15.55 -16.66 11.00
CA ASP A 197 -15.27 -16.83 12.41
C ASP A 197 -14.06 -16.00 12.86
N GLY A 198 -14.25 -15.16 13.87
CA GLY A 198 -13.20 -14.31 14.43
C GLY A 198 -12.84 -13.07 13.62
N LEU A 199 -13.49 -12.80 12.48
CA LEU A 199 -13.23 -11.61 11.66
C LEU A 199 -13.96 -10.37 12.20
N PHE A 200 -15.07 -10.56 12.93
CA PHE A 200 -15.93 -9.47 13.40
C PHE A 200 -16.22 -9.54 14.89
N ASP A 201 -16.26 -8.38 15.53
CA ASP A 201 -16.83 -8.19 16.86
C ASP A 201 -18.05 -7.26 16.75
N ARG A 202 -19.26 -7.81 16.79
CA ARG A 202 -20.51 -7.03 16.78
C ARG A 202 -20.70 -6.33 18.12
N ARG A 203 -20.93 -5.03 18.09
CA ARG A 203 -21.11 -4.20 19.30
C ARG A 203 -22.56 -3.78 19.50
N PRO A 204 -22.98 -3.49 20.74
CA PRO A 204 -24.25 -2.83 20.99
C PRO A 204 -24.33 -1.51 20.24
N GLY A 205 -25.49 -1.22 19.61
CA GLY A 205 -25.69 0.01 18.83
C GLY A 205 -25.46 -0.13 17.33
N GLY A 206 -25.23 -1.37 16.82
CA GLY A 206 -25.20 -1.65 15.39
C GLY A 206 -23.85 -1.41 14.70
N LYS A 207 -22.79 -1.10 15.47
CA LYS A 207 -21.43 -1.02 14.95
C LYS A 207 -20.71 -2.36 15.03
N THR A 208 -19.78 -2.58 14.11
CA THR A 208 -18.98 -3.79 14.05
C THR A 208 -17.50 -3.42 13.99
N LEU A 209 -16.67 -4.09 14.79
CA LEU A 209 -15.22 -4.05 14.61
C LEU A 209 -14.81 -5.14 13.63
N SER A 210 -14.14 -4.78 12.57
CA SER A 210 -13.81 -5.67 11.46
C SER A 210 -12.30 -5.81 11.27
N LEU A 211 -11.87 -6.95 10.70
CA LEU A 211 -10.54 -7.05 10.09
C LEU A 211 -10.61 -6.52 8.66
N ILE A 212 -9.64 -5.71 8.25
CA ILE A 212 -9.54 -5.20 6.89
C ILE A 212 -8.78 -6.18 5.97
N HIS A 213 -7.82 -6.93 6.53
CA HIS A 213 -7.03 -7.92 5.80
C HIS A 213 -7.63 -9.31 6.00
N ILE A 214 -8.32 -9.75 5.02
CA ILE A 214 -9.06 -11.01 4.99
C ILE A 214 -8.22 -12.11 4.36
#